data_988bbe311e3bcd2796cabb4f99006b04
#
_entry.id   988bbe311e3bcd2796cabb4f99006b04
#
_cell.length_a   1.000
_cell.length_b   1.000
_cell.length_c   1.000
_cell.angle_alpha   90.00
_cell.angle_beta   90.00
_cell.angle_gamma   90.00
#
_symmetry.space_group_name_H-M   'P 1'
#
loop_
_entity.id
_entity.type
_entity.pdbx_description
1 polymer ?
#
loop_
_entity_poly.entity_id
_entity_poly.type
_entity_poly.pdbx_seq_one_letter_code
_entity_poly.pdbx_strand_id
1 'polypeptide(L)'
;MKNLPVRDSKPDQEPAANQNAEHDLKARLLSGDAETIDAIILAGSVEIRAKDLHAIIRERELVEKKFQAISMGYHELRHQIREIMRTLEAAALVNATDPLPRCLAEGTFAAQYLLKEDDLMPDSVPGVGLADDAILVKSVVARHGRKLARNGWDF
;
A
#
# COMPACT_ATOMS: atom_id res chain seq x y z
N MET A 1 -1.21 17.07 59.50
CA MET A 1 -0.65 16.74 58.17
C MET A 1 -1.35 15.49 57.62
N LYS A 2 -2.21 15.65 56.61
CA LYS A 2 -2.98 14.56 56.03
C LYS A 2 -2.19 14.05 54.81
N ASN A 3 -1.71 12.81 54.87
CA ASN A 3 -1.09 12.11 53.73
C ASN A 3 -2.15 11.79 52.69
N LEU A 4 -2.01 12.36 51.46
CA LEU A 4 -2.75 11.98 50.28
C LEU A 4 -2.10 10.71 49.68
N PRO A 5 -2.87 9.72 49.26
CA PRO A 5 -2.32 8.56 48.60
C PRO A 5 -1.90 8.89 47.17
N VAL A 6 -0.67 8.52 46.83
CA VAL A 6 -0.13 8.55 45.47
C VAL A 6 -0.94 7.55 44.66
N ARG A 7 -1.60 8.01 43.58
CA ARG A 7 -2.20 7.14 42.58
C ARG A 7 -1.09 6.59 41.71
N ASP A 8 -0.80 5.30 41.86
CA ASP A 8 -0.04 4.51 40.88
C ASP A 8 -0.82 4.47 39.58
N SER A 9 -0.34 5.24 38.60
CA SER A 9 -0.79 5.10 37.22
C SER A 9 -0.21 3.80 36.66
N LYS A 10 -1.04 2.77 36.55
CA LYS A 10 -0.71 1.58 35.75
C LYS A 10 -0.44 2.03 34.32
N PRO A 11 0.66 1.59 33.66
CA PRO A 11 0.82 1.79 32.23
C PRO A 11 -0.29 1.00 31.53
N ASP A 12 -0.96 1.67 30.59
CA ASP A 12 -1.96 1.08 29.69
C ASP A 12 -1.29 -0.08 28.92
N GLN A 13 -1.58 -1.29 29.35
CA GLN A 13 -1.26 -2.49 28.57
C GLN A 13 -2.25 -2.52 27.39
N GLU A 14 -1.78 -2.20 26.20
CA GLU A 14 -2.52 -2.51 24.98
C GLU A 14 -2.87 -4.01 25.01
N PRO A 15 -4.12 -4.37 24.69
CA PRO A 15 -4.59 -5.74 24.89
C PRO A 15 -3.86 -6.68 23.93
N ALA A 16 -3.29 -7.75 24.45
CA ALA A 16 -2.60 -8.81 23.72
C ALA A 16 -3.42 -9.41 22.54
N ALA A 17 -4.73 -9.23 22.54
CA ALA A 17 -5.64 -9.59 21.45
C ALA A 17 -5.34 -8.87 20.13
N ASN A 18 -4.85 -7.61 20.17
CA ASN A 18 -4.58 -6.82 18.97
C ASN A 18 -3.29 -7.28 18.27
N GLN A 19 -2.28 -7.67 19.02
CA GLN A 19 -1.02 -8.19 18.49
C GLN A 19 -1.18 -9.56 17.81
N ASN A 20 -2.06 -10.42 18.32
CA ASN A 20 -2.34 -11.72 17.73
C ASN A 20 -3.11 -11.56 16.39
N ALA A 21 -4.06 -10.64 16.31
CA ALA A 21 -4.81 -10.37 15.09
C ALA A 21 -3.91 -9.80 13.97
N GLU A 22 -2.99 -8.91 14.32
CA GLU A 22 -2.03 -8.35 13.37
C GLU A 22 -1.04 -9.42 12.87
N HIS A 23 -0.56 -10.29 13.76
CA HIS A 23 0.32 -11.40 13.40
C HIS A 23 -0.36 -12.38 12.45
N ASP A 24 -1.62 -12.73 12.71
CA ASP A 24 -2.43 -13.60 11.84
C ASP A 24 -2.65 -12.97 10.46
N LEU A 25 -2.96 -11.68 10.41
CA LEU A 25 -3.12 -10.95 9.16
C LEU A 25 -1.85 -10.98 8.31
N LYS A 26 -0.68 -10.74 8.92
CA LYS A 26 0.62 -10.84 8.24
C LYS A 26 0.88 -12.24 7.69
N ALA A 27 0.65 -13.27 8.48
CA ALA A 27 0.85 -14.65 8.07
C ALA A 27 -0.04 -15.01 6.87
N ARG A 28 -1.31 -14.60 6.88
CA ARG A 28 -2.27 -14.83 5.79
C ARG A 28 -1.88 -14.05 4.53
N LEU A 29 -1.45 -12.81 4.66
CA LEU A 29 -0.97 -12.02 3.53
C LEU A 29 0.25 -12.68 2.88
N LEU A 30 1.25 -13.07 3.68
CA LEU A 30 2.48 -13.67 3.18
C LEU A 30 2.29 -15.08 2.60
N SER A 31 1.26 -15.81 3.04
CA SER A 31 0.88 -17.09 2.44
C SER A 31 0.18 -16.95 1.09
N GLY A 32 -0.16 -15.73 0.67
CA GLY A 32 -0.87 -15.47 -0.57
C GLY A 32 -2.37 -15.74 -0.49
N ASP A 33 -2.96 -15.66 0.73
CA ASP A 33 -4.39 -15.83 0.93
C ASP A 33 -5.19 -14.77 0.15
N ALA A 34 -5.85 -15.19 -0.92
CA ALA A 34 -6.50 -14.31 -1.88
C ALA A 34 -7.61 -13.45 -1.23
N GLU A 35 -8.35 -14.01 -0.30
CA GLU A 35 -9.43 -13.30 0.41
C GLU A 35 -8.85 -12.17 1.29
N THR A 36 -7.75 -12.44 1.98
CA THR A 36 -7.05 -11.44 2.80
C THR A 36 -6.48 -10.32 1.94
N ILE A 37 -5.83 -10.66 0.81
CA ILE A 37 -5.27 -9.70 -0.13
C ILE A 37 -6.37 -8.81 -0.68
N ASP A 38 -7.49 -9.40 -1.11
CA ASP A 38 -8.65 -8.69 -1.64
C ASP A 38 -9.25 -7.74 -0.62
N ALA A 39 -9.39 -8.18 0.62
CA ALA A 39 -9.90 -7.35 1.71
C ALA A 39 -9.00 -6.14 2.00
N ILE A 40 -7.68 -6.31 2.01
CA ILE A 40 -6.72 -5.22 2.22
C ILE A 40 -6.80 -4.20 1.09
N ILE A 41 -6.80 -4.66 -0.18
CA ILE A 41 -6.88 -3.76 -1.34
C ILE A 41 -8.21 -3.01 -1.34
N LEU A 42 -9.32 -3.69 -1.09
CA LEU A 42 -10.63 -3.07 -1.04
C LEU A 42 -10.72 -2.01 0.06
N ALA A 43 -10.33 -2.36 1.28
CA ALA A 43 -10.36 -1.44 2.42
C ALA A 43 -9.45 -0.21 2.19
N GLY A 44 -8.27 -0.41 1.60
CA GLY A 44 -7.33 0.67 1.32
C GLY A 44 -7.75 1.57 0.17
N SER A 45 -8.39 1.01 -0.88
CA SER A 45 -8.75 1.76 -2.08
C SER A 45 -10.10 2.47 -2.00
N VAL A 46 -11.01 2.07 -1.11
CA VAL A 46 -12.36 2.65 -1.00
C VAL A 46 -12.34 4.14 -0.63
N GLU A 47 -11.36 4.58 0.11
CA GLU A 47 -11.19 5.97 0.54
C GLU A 47 -10.35 6.81 -0.45
N ILE A 48 -9.74 6.18 -1.46
CA ILE A 48 -8.92 6.87 -2.45
C ILE A 48 -9.78 7.77 -3.34
N ARG A 49 -9.33 8.99 -3.51
CA ARG A 49 -9.97 10.04 -4.32
C ARG A 49 -8.99 10.60 -5.34
N ALA A 50 -9.49 11.38 -6.29
CA ALA A 50 -8.68 12.05 -7.31
C ALA A 50 -7.55 12.89 -6.70
N LYS A 51 -7.78 13.55 -5.56
CA LYS A 51 -6.74 14.29 -4.82
C LYS A 51 -5.56 13.43 -4.42
N ASP A 52 -5.80 12.15 -4.07
CA ASP A 52 -4.77 11.22 -3.63
C ASP A 52 -3.93 10.75 -4.84
N LEU A 53 -4.58 10.52 -5.98
CA LEU A 53 -3.91 10.24 -7.25
C LEU A 53 -2.99 11.41 -7.63
N HIS A 54 -3.50 12.64 -7.59
CA HIS A 54 -2.67 13.81 -7.89
C HIS A 54 -1.55 14.02 -6.87
N ALA A 55 -1.77 13.65 -5.59
CA ALA A 55 -0.74 13.71 -4.57
C ALA A 55 0.40 12.73 -4.87
N ILE A 56 0.09 11.47 -5.21
CA ILE A 56 1.13 10.47 -5.51
C ILE A 56 1.95 10.86 -6.76
N ILE A 57 1.33 11.51 -7.75
CA ILE A 57 2.04 12.03 -8.92
C ILE A 57 2.99 13.16 -8.55
N ARG A 58 2.61 14.06 -7.63
CA ARG A 58 3.53 15.08 -7.10
C ARG A 58 4.70 14.47 -6.34
N GLU A 59 4.49 13.32 -5.70
CA GLU A 59 5.50 12.57 -4.94
C GLU A 59 6.26 11.54 -5.78
N ARG A 60 6.14 11.57 -7.10
CA ARG A 60 6.76 10.59 -8.01
C ARG A 60 8.27 10.42 -7.79
N GLU A 61 8.97 11.47 -7.36
CA GLU A 61 10.40 11.39 -7.06
C GLU A 61 10.69 10.52 -5.84
N LEU A 62 9.80 10.49 -4.85
CA LEU A 62 9.90 9.59 -3.69
C LEU A 62 9.66 8.14 -4.12
N VAL A 63 8.67 7.92 -4.99
CA VAL A 63 8.41 6.60 -5.58
C VAL A 63 9.64 6.12 -6.35
N GLU A 64 10.25 6.98 -7.16
CA GLU A 64 11.45 6.65 -7.93
C GLU A 64 12.66 6.36 -7.03
N LYS A 65 12.86 7.13 -5.96
CA LYS A 65 13.92 6.87 -4.97
C LYS A 65 13.74 5.51 -4.31
N LYS A 66 12.51 5.19 -3.85
CA LYS A 66 12.21 3.88 -3.26
C LYS A 66 12.42 2.76 -4.28
N PHE A 67 11.97 2.98 -5.49
CA PHE A 67 12.17 2.09 -6.62
C PHE A 67 13.65 1.79 -6.91
N GLN A 68 14.54 2.78 -6.86
CA GLN A 68 15.98 2.60 -7.04
C GLN A 68 16.60 1.82 -5.88
N ALA A 69 16.05 1.97 -4.66
CA ALA A 69 16.49 1.25 -3.47
C ALA A 69 16.06 -0.24 -3.48
N ILE A 70 15.03 -0.61 -4.28
CA ILE A 70 14.58 -1.99 -4.42
C ILE A 70 15.68 -2.84 -5.07
N SER A 71 16.05 -3.94 -4.41
CA SER A 71 17.11 -4.83 -4.90
C SER A 71 16.78 -5.44 -6.27
N MET A 72 17.81 -5.83 -6.99
CA MET A 72 17.67 -6.50 -8.30
C MET A 72 16.86 -7.81 -8.24
N GLY A 73 16.72 -8.41 -7.07
CA GLY A 73 15.88 -9.61 -6.87
C GLY A 73 14.37 -9.35 -7.02
N TYR A 74 13.93 -8.09 -7.04
CA TYR A 74 12.53 -7.69 -7.19
C TYR A 74 12.23 -7.06 -8.57
N HIS A 75 12.78 -7.62 -9.64
CA HIS A 75 12.56 -7.08 -11.00
C HIS A 75 11.08 -6.94 -11.36
N GLU A 76 10.28 -7.95 -11.03
CA GLU A 76 8.86 -7.96 -11.34
C GLU A 76 8.13 -6.83 -10.62
N LEU A 77 8.41 -6.63 -9.33
CA LEU A 77 7.88 -5.52 -8.55
C LEU A 77 8.23 -4.18 -9.19
N ARG A 78 9.49 -3.99 -9.58
CA ARG A 78 9.94 -2.77 -10.24
C ARG A 78 9.19 -2.51 -11.55
N HIS A 79 8.98 -3.55 -12.36
CA HIS A 79 8.23 -3.44 -13.61
C HIS A 79 6.77 -3.07 -13.35
N GLN A 80 6.12 -3.76 -12.42
CA GLN A 80 4.72 -3.55 -12.07
C GLN A 80 4.46 -2.15 -11.51
N ILE A 81 5.33 -1.63 -10.67
CA ILE A 81 5.24 -0.25 -10.16
C ILE A 81 5.33 0.76 -11.30
N ARG A 82 6.22 0.56 -12.27
CA ARG A 82 6.29 1.43 -13.46
C ARG A 82 5.00 1.44 -14.25
N GLU A 83 4.39 0.29 -14.45
CA GLU A 83 3.11 0.18 -15.16
C GLU A 83 1.99 0.94 -14.42
N ILE A 84 1.91 0.78 -13.10
CA ILE A 84 0.97 1.54 -12.27
C ILE A 84 1.23 3.04 -12.41
N MET A 85 2.45 3.50 -12.21
CA MET A 85 2.78 4.93 -12.25
C MET A 85 2.50 5.55 -13.61
N ARG A 86 2.79 4.88 -14.71
CA ARG A 86 2.42 5.36 -16.06
C ARG A 86 0.93 5.57 -16.21
N THR A 87 0.12 4.63 -15.70
CA THR A 87 -1.33 4.73 -15.77
C THR A 87 -1.85 5.90 -14.94
N LEU A 88 -1.30 6.09 -13.73
CA LEU A 88 -1.67 7.21 -12.86
C LEU A 88 -1.24 8.56 -13.47
N GLU A 89 -0.05 8.65 -14.07
CA GLU A 89 0.42 9.84 -14.77
C GLU A 89 -0.50 10.20 -15.95
N ALA A 90 -0.88 9.22 -16.76
CA ALA A 90 -1.81 9.41 -17.86
C ALA A 90 -3.18 9.92 -17.37
N ALA A 91 -3.71 9.36 -16.28
CA ALA A 91 -4.96 9.80 -15.67
C ALA A 91 -4.86 11.24 -15.11
N ALA A 92 -3.72 11.59 -14.50
CA ALA A 92 -3.48 12.93 -13.99
C ALA A 92 -3.42 13.98 -15.12
N LEU A 93 -2.84 13.63 -16.27
CA LEU A 93 -2.76 14.52 -17.44
C LEU A 93 -4.14 14.89 -18.00
N VAL A 94 -5.13 14.02 -17.88
CA VAL A 94 -6.52 14.29 -18.29
C VAL A 94 -7.39 14.78 -17.13
N ASN A 95 -6.77 15.21 -16.02
CA ASN A 95 -7.45 15.71 -14.83
C ASN A 95 -8.53 14.75 -14.33
N ALA A 96 -8.15 13.51 -14.09
CA ALA A 96 -9.06 12.51 -13.51
C ALA A 96 -9.77 13.06 -12.26
N THR A 97 -11.07 12.82 -12.19
CA THR A 97 -11.97 13.34 -11.15
C THR A 97 -12.70 12.21 -10.44
N ASP A 98 -13.30 12.53 -9.30
CA ASP A 98 -14.12 11.58 -8.57
C ASP A 98 -15.50 11.35 -9.24
N PRO A 99 -16.05 10.12 -9.14
CA PRO A 99 -15.41 8.93 -8.55
C PRO A 99 -14.32 8.34 -9.46
N LEU A 100 -13.20 7.97 -8.89
CA LEU A 100 -12.13 7.31 -9.65
C LEU A 100 -12.58 5.90 -10.11
N PRO A 101 -12.25 5.52 -11.36
CA PRO A 101 -12.31 4.13 -11.77
C PRO A 101 -11.53 3.22 -10.81
N ARG A 102 -12.03 2.01 -10.58
CA ARG A 102 -11.44 1.08 -9.62
C ARG A 102 -9.96 0.81 -9.86
N CYS A 103 -9.53 0.68 -11.12
CA CYS A 103 -8.12 0.47 -11.46
C CYS A 103 -7.23 1.64 -11.01
N LEU A 104 -7.71 2.88 -11.09
CA LEU A 104 -6.97 4.06 -10.61
C LEU A 104 -6.95 4.14 -9.09
N ALA A 105 -8.07 3.84 -8.43
CA ALA A 105 -8.13 3.84 -6.97
C ALA A 105 -7.21 2.76 -6.36
N GLU A 106 -7.27 1.53 -6.87
CA GLU A 106 -6.42 0.43 -6.41
C GLU A 106 -4.94 0.66 -6.78
N GLY A 107 -4.64 1.21 -7.96
CA GLY A 107 -3.28 1.59 -8.36
C GLY A 107 -2.69 2.69 -7.48
N THR A 108 -3.47 3.72 -7.16
CA THR A 108 -3.06 4.79 -6.24
C THR A 108 -2.81 4.24 -4.84
N PHE A 109 -3.70 3.38 -4.34
CA PHE A 109 -3.51 2.69 -3.06
C PHE A 109 -2.20 1.89 -3.03
N ALA A 110 -1.92 1.08 -4.06
CA ALA A 110 -0.68 0.30 -4.15
C ALA A 110 0.58 1.19 -4.14
N ALA A 111 0.55 2.32 -4.85
CA ALA A 111 1.66 3.26 -4.85
C ALA A 111 1.85 3.95 -3.49
N GLN A 112 0.76 4.32 -2.82
CA GLN A 112 0.81 4.87 -1.46
C GLN A 112 1.32 3.84 -0.44
N TYR A 113 0.88 2.59 -0.57
CA TYR A 113 1.31 1.50 0.30
C TYR A 113 2.83 1.31 0.22
N LEU A 114 3.39 1.32 -1.00
CA LEU A 114 4.84 1.25 -1.22
C LEU A 114 5.62 2.37 -0.52
N LEU A 115 5.04 3.58 -0.41
CA LEU A 115 5.70 4.71 0.25
C LEU A 115 5.60 4.71 1.76
N LYS A 116 4.73 3.89 2.36
CA LYS A 116 4.65 3.78 3.81
C LYS A 116 5.89 3.07 4.36
N GLU A 117 6.42 3.61 5.45
CA GLU A 117 7.53 3.01 6.19
C GLU A 117 7.03 2.06 7.30
N ASP A 118 5.83 2.33 7.82
CA ASP A 118 5.17 1.60 8.92
C ASP A 118 3.96 0.80 8.41
N ASP A 119 4.16 -0.02 7.39
CA ASP A 119 3.15 -0.97 6.91
C ASP A 119 3.23 -2.32 7.65
N LEU A 120 2.63 -3.38 7.12
CA LEU A 120 2.60 -4.68 7.80
C LEU A 120 3.99 -5.29 8.00
N MET A 121 4.96 -4.94 7.15
CA MET A 121 6.35 -5.38 7.27
C MET A 121 7.29 -4.19 7.07
N PRO A 122 8.11 -3.82 8.08
CA PRO A 122 9.08 -2.75 7.93
C PRO A 122 10.07 -3.07 6.80
N ASP A 123 10.24 -2.13 5.88
CA ASP A 123 11.17 -2.26 4.74
C ASP A 123 12.62 -2.52 5.15
N SER A 124 12.96 -2.17 6.39
CA SER A 124 14.28 -2.40 6.98
C SER A 124 14.59 -3.87 7.28
N VAL A 125 13.58 -4.77 7.20
CA VAL A 125 13.81 -6.21 7.44
C VAL A 125 14.41 -6.83 6.18
N PRO A 126 15.70 -7.28 6.21
CA PRO A 126 16.36 -7.85 5.05
C PRO A 126 15.64 -9.08 4.50
N GLY A 127 15.41 -9.09 3.18
CA GLY A 127 14.83 -10.23 2.46
C GLY A 127 13.31 -10.38 2.55
N VAL A 128 12.63 -9.66 3.46
CA VAL A 128 11.16 -9.76 3.64
C VAL A 128 10.45 -8.41 3.71
N GLY A 129 11.19 -7.30 3.86
CA GLY A 129 10.62 -5.96 4.06
C GLY A 129 9.76 -5.42 2.90
N LEU A 130 9.91 -5.98 1.69
CA LEU A 130 9.11 -5.62 0.52
C LEU A 130 8.17 -6.74 0.07
N ALA A 131 8.01 -7.81 0.87
CA ALA A 131 7.22 -8.97 0.47
C ALA A 131 5.73 -8.64 0.39
N ASP A 132 5.21 -7.88 1.33
CA ASP A 132 3.82 -7.41 1.36
C ASP A 132 3.53 -6.41 0.24
N ASP A 133 4.44 -5.45 -0.02
CA ASP A 133 4.38 -4.55 -1.17
C ASP A 133 4.28 -5.34 -2.49
N ALA A 134 5.16 -6.33 -2.66
CA ALA A 134 5.20 -7.15 -3.86
C ALA A 134 3.90 -7.93 -4.08
N ILE A 135 3.33 -8.48 -3.02
CA ILE A 135 2.07 -9.23 -3.08
C ILE A 135 0.91 -8.30 -3.46
N LEU A 136 0.80 -7.14 -2.82
CA LEU A 136 -0.28 -6.18 -3.10
C LEU A 136 -0.17 -5.59 -4.50
N VAL A 137 1.01 -5.14 -4.91
CA VAL A 137 1.26 -4.59 -6.26
C VAL A 137 0.96 -5.64 -7.33
N LYS A 138 1.46 -6.86 -7.16
CA LYS A 138 1.18 -7.99 -8.08
C LYS A 138 -0.30 -8.25 -8.22
N SER A 139 -1.04 -8.23 -7.11
CA SER A 139 -2.49 -8.49 -7.11
C SER A 139 -3.26 -7.39 -7.84
N VAL A 140 -2.91 -6.12 -7.64
CA VAL A 140 -3.50 -4.98 -8.36
C VAL A 140 -3.23 -5.10 -9.87
N VAL A 141 -1.99 -5.38 -10.26
CA VAL A 141 -1.62 -5.55 -11.67
C VAL A 141 -2.34 -6.76 -12.30
N ALA A 142 -2.46 -7.88 -11.58
CA ALA A 142 -3.17 -9.06 -12.08
C ALA A 142 -4.66 -8.77 -12.37
N ARG A 143 -5.31 -7.95 -11.54
CA ARG A 143 -6.71 -7.54 -11.73
C ARG A 143 -6.90 -6.60 -12.89
N HIS A 144 -5.98 -5.68 -13.09
CA HIS A 144 -6.12 -4.56 -14.02
C HIS A 144 -5.12 -4.56 -15.18
N GLY A 145 -4.32 -5.63 -15.34
CA GLY A 145 -3.20 -5.67 -16.25
C GLY A 145 -3.53 -5.28 -17.70
N ARG A 146 -4.72 -5.64 -18.21
CA ARG A 146 -5.15 -5.22 -19.55
C ARG A 146 -5.35 -3.72 -19.68
N LYS A 147 -5.85 -3.07 -18.62
CA LYS A 147 -6.08 -1.62 -18.57
C LYS A 147 -4.76 -0.87 -18.37
N LEU A 148 -3.89 -1.42 -17.52
CA LEU A 148 -2.57 -0.86 -17.27
C LEU A 148 -1.66 -0.95 -18.52
N ALA A 149 -1.70 -2.07 -19.26
CA ALA A 149 -0.87 -2.29 -20.44
C ALA A 149 -1.29 -1.45 -21.66
N ARG A 150 -2.55 -1.03 -21.75
CA ARG A 150 -3.09 -0.24 -22.86
C ARG A 150 -2.93 1.27 -22.71
N ASN A 151 -2.04 1.74 -21.85
CA ASN A 151 -1.89 3.17 -21.52
C ASN A 151 -3.18 3.85 -21.02
N GLY A 152 -4.09 3.09 -20.46
CA GLY A 152 -5.12 3.57 -19.55
C GLY A 152 -6.28 4.41 -20.11
N TRP A 153 -6.42 4.58 -21.40
CA TRP A 153 -7.38 5.53 -21.95
C TRP A 153 -8.82 5.00 -22.14
N ASP A 154 -9.03 3.69 -21.97
CA ASP A 154 -10.36 3.07 -22.02
C ASP A 154 -10.87 2.78 -20.59
N PHE A 155 -11.10 3.83 -19.82
CA PHE A 155 -11.74 3.74 -18.51
C PHE A 155 -13.26 3.77 -18.61
#